data_fa8fb313eb2b5414790b071d25ef5373
#
_entry.id   fa8fb313eb2b5414790b071d25ef5373
#
_cell.length_a   1.000
_cell.length_b   1.000
_cell.length_c   1.000
_cell.angle_alpha   90.00
_cell.angle_beta   90.00
_cell.angle_gamma   90.00
#
_symmetry.space_group_name_H-M   'P 1'
#
loop_
_entity.id
_entity.type
_entity.pdbx_description
1 polymer ?
#
loop_
_entity_poly.entity_id
_entity_poly.type
_entity_poly.pdbx_seq_one_letter_code
_entity_poly.pdbx_strand_id
1 'polypeptide(L)'
;RLVGSEMCIRDRYCAVAGEIIQHRERFKLATLLVRGVIRAVDDLRQVADADDNRELHYYSRIIDRSVYELPADEIESSGYVVDTLEAALWCLANTNSYRECLLWAVNLGEDADTVAAVAGSLAGLYYGYDSIPHEWLAGLNNKEMIVRVCG
;
A
#
# COMPACT_ATOMS: atom_id res chain seq x y z
N ARG A 1 2.01 -22.84 -12.44
CA ARG A 1 1.49 -21.54 -12.88
C ARG A 1 0.93 -20.85 -11.65
N LEU A 2 1.75 -20.05 -10.99
CA LEU A 2 1.32 -19.11 -9.98
C LEU A 2 0.64 -17.94 -10.73
N VAL A 3 -0.59 -18.14 -11.15
CA VAL A 3 -1.46 -17.10 -11.68
C VAL A 3 -2.65 -17.10 -10.74
N GLY A 4 -2.58 -16.25 -9.75
CA GLY A 4 -3.59 -16.08 -8.74
C GLY A 4 -3.49 -14.67 -8.16
N SER A 5 -4.34 -14.38 -7.21
CA SER A 5 -4.46 -13.12 -6.47
C SER A 5 -3.12 -12.47 -6.07
N GLU A 6 -2.09 -13.26 -5.79
CA GLU A 6 -0.77 -12.77 -5.41
C GLU A 6 -0.02 -11.99 -6.51
N MET A 7 -0.14 -12.41 -7.78
CA MET A 7 0.45 -11.62 -8.89
C MET A 7 -0.30 -10.31 -9.10
N CYS A 8 -1.61 -10.38 -9.06
CA CYS A 8 -2.46 -9.20 -9.22
C CYS A 8 -2.22 -8.15 -8.14
N ILE A 9 -1.95 -8.56 -6.89
CA ILE A 9 -1.73 -7.61 -5.80
C ILE A 9 -0.41 -6.85 -5.93
N ARG A 10 0.66 -7.55 -6.30
CA ARG A 10 1.95 -6.92 -6.55
C ARG A 10 1.86 -5.86 -7.63
N ASP A 11 1.12 -6.14 -8.70
CA ASP A 11 0.94 -5.20 -9.80
C ASP A 11 0.15 -3.96 -9.36
N ARG A 12 -0.85 -4.13 -8.48
CA ARG A 12 -1.58 -3.00 -7.88
C ARG A 12 -0.71 -2.17 -6.96
N TYR A 13 0.05 -2.82 -6.10
CA TYR A 13 1.04 -2.13 -5.28
C TYR A 13 2.03 -1.34 -6.15
N CYS A 14 2.59 -1.96 -7.18
CA CYS A 14 3.54 -1.31 -8.09
C CYS A 14 2.91 -0.14 -8.86
N ALA A 15 1.64 -0.25 -9.27
CA ALA A 15 0.93 0.83 -9.94
C ALA A 15 0.72 2.04 -9.01
N VAL A 16 0.31 1.80 -7.75
CA VAL A 16 0.18 2.87 -6.74
C VAL A 16 1.55 3.50 -6.44
N ALA A 17 2.58 2.69 -6.20
CA ALA A 17 3.93 3.16 -5.97
C ALA A 17 4.46 4.01 -7.16
N GLY A 18 4.22 3.55 -8.39
CA GLY A 18 4.58 4.27 -9.61
C GLY A 18 3.89 5.63 -9.74
N GLU A 19 2.59 5.72 -9.43
CA GLU A 19 1.87 7.00 -9.41
C GLU A 19 2.43 7.96 -8.35
N ILE A 20 2.76 7.45 -7.17
CA ILE A 20 3.38 8.26 -6.12
C ILE A 20 4.74 8.80 -6.59
N ILE A 21 5.63 7.93 -7.08
CA ILE A 21 6.97 8.32 -7.53
C ILE A 21 6.92 9.38 -8.62
N GLN A 22 6.03 9.21 -9.60
CA GLN A 22 5.99 10.08 -10.78
C GLN A 22 5.27 11.41 -10.52
N HIS A 23 4.34 11.45 -9.54
CA HIS A 23 3.37 12.55 -9.47
C HIS A 23 3.16 13.15 -8.07
N ARG A 24 3.91 12.71 -7.02
CA ARG A 24 3.74 13.20 -5.63
C ARG A 24 3.83 14.71 -5.49
N GLU A 25 4.65 15.38 -6.31
CA GLU A 25 4.79 16.82 -6.29
C GLU A 25 3.59 17.57 -6.95
N ARG A 26 2.77 16.83 -7.71
CA ARG A 26 1.70 17.41 -8.52
C ARG A 26 0.30 17.17 -7.95
N PHE A 27 0.12 16.05 -7.29
CA PHE A 27 -1.19 15.61 -6.81
C PHE A 27 -1.15 15.25 -5.32
N LYS A 28 -2.31 15.43 -4.66
CA LYS A 28 -2.52 14.97 -3.28
C LYS A 28 -2.56 13.45 -3.23
N LEU A 29 -2.17 12.89 -2.08
CA LEU A 29 -2.10 11.45 -1.83
C LEU A 29 -3.38 10.70 -2.25
N ALA A 30 -4.54 11.13 -1.79
CA ALA A 30 -5.82 10.50 -2.15
C ALA A 30 -6.03 10.39 -3.67
N THR A 31 -5.61 11.39 -4.43
CA THR A 31 -5.67 11.35 -5.89
C THR A 31 -4.70 10.32 -6.48
N LEU A 32 -3.50 10.22 -5.92
CA LEU A 32 -2.48 9.25 -6.37
C LEU A 32 -2.90 7.82 -6.12
N LEU A 33 -3.48 7.54 -4.94
CA LEU A 33 -4.01 6.22 -4.62
C LEU A 33 -5.08 5.79 -5.61
N VAL A 34 -6.06 6.68 -5.86
CA VAL A 34 -7.14 6.40 -6.82
C VAL A 34 -6.59 6.17 -8.23
N ARG A 35 -5.67 7.00 -8.69
CA ARG A 35 -5.05 6.87 -10.03
C ARG A 35 -4.27 5.56 -10.15
N GLY A 36 -3.50 5.19 -9.12
CA GLY A 36 -2.74 3.94 -9.11
C GLY A 36 -3.64 2.71 -9.19
N VAL A 37 -4.74 2.71 -8.43
CA VAL A 37 -5.73 1.62 -8.47
C VAL A 37 -6.43 1.54 -9.84
N ILE A 38 -6.88 2.68 -10.40
CA ILE A 38 -7.51 2.70 -11.74
C ILE A 38 -6.54 2.15 -12.78
N ARG A 39 -5.30 2.60 -12.77
CA ARG A 39 -4.26 2.12 -13.69
C ARG A 39 -4.05 0.62 -13.59
N ALA A 40 -3.93 0.09 -12.36
CA ALA A 40 -3.78 -1.35 -12.16
C ALA A 40 -4.95 -2.16 -12.71
N VAL A 41 -6.18 -1.64 -12.55
CA VAL A 41 -7.39 -2.29 -13.11
C VAL A 41 -7.39 -2.24 -14.64
N ASP A 42 -7.01 -1.12 -15.23
CA ASP A 42 -6.98 -0.98 -16.69
C ASP A 42 -5.88 -1.85 -17.32
N ASP A 43 -4.70 -1.92 -16.69
CA ASP A 43 -3.61 -2.79 -17.13
C ASP A 43 -4.04 -4.28 -17.08
N LEU A 44 -4.74 -4.69 -16.03
CA LEU A 44 -5.30 -6.04 -15.92
C LEU A 44 -6.30 -6.32 -17.03
N ARG A 45 -7.24 -5.43 -17.28
CA ARG A 45 -8.27 -5.63 -18.32
C ARG A 45 -7.70 -5.80 -19.71
N GLN A 46 -6.50 -5.26 -19.98
CA GLN A 46 -5.83 -5.41 -21.27
C GLN A 46 -5.14 -6.76 -21.45
N VAL A 47 -4.79 -7.44 -20.36
CA VAL A 47 -3.97 -8.66 -20.37
C VAL A 47 -4.78 -9.90 -19.93
N ALA A 48 -5.94 -9.67 -19.30
CA ALA A 48 -6.71 -10.68 -18.60
C ALA A 48 -7.56 -11.55 -19.52
N ASP A 49 -7.44 -12.86 -19.37
CA ASP A 49 -8.44 -13.83 -19.80
C ASP A 49 -9.70 -13.73 -18.91
N ALA A 50 -10.80 -14.38 -19.33
CA ALA A 50 -12.09 -14.31 -18.62
C ALA A 50 -12.03 -14.76 -17.14
N ASP A 51 -11.07 -15.60 -16.77
CA ASP A 51 -10.87 -16.04 -15.39
C ASP A 51 -10.22 -14.97 -14.49
N ASP A 52 -9.38 -14.12 -15.05
CA ASP A 52 -8.72 -13.03 -14.29
C ASP A 52 -9.71 -11.92 -13.91
N ASN A 53 -10.82 -11.75 -14.65
CA ASN A 53 -11.88 -10.81 -14.27
C ASN A 53 -12.62 -11.20 -12.98
N ARG A 54 -12.61 -12.48 -12.57
CA ARG A 54 -13.15 -12.91 -11.27
C ARG A 54 -12.30 -12.40 -10.11
N GLU A 55 -11.01 -12.25 -10.31
CA GLU A 55 -10.08 -11.72 -9.32
C GLU A 55 -10.39 -10.26 -8.97
N LEU A 56 -10.95 -9.47 -9.90
CA LEU A 56 -11.34 -8.09 -9.63
C LEU A 56 -12.40 -7.96 -8.53
N HIS A 57 -13.21 -9.00 -8.32
CA HIS A 57 -14.21 -9.02 -7.26
C HIS A 57 -13.58 -8.92 -5.85
N TYR A 58 -12.44 -9.56 -5.62
CA TYR A 58 -11.75 -9.51 -4.34
C TYR A 58 -11.21 -8.11 -4.00
N TYR A 59 -11.10 -7.22 -4.98
CA TYR A 59 -10.60 -5.85 -4.81
C TYR A 59 -11.70 -4.80 -4.98
N SER A 60 -12.97 -5.22 -4.95
CA SER A 60 -14.10 -4.31 -5.16
C SER A 60 -14.04 -3.11 -4.20
N ARG A 61 -13.72 -3.33 -2.92
CA ARG A 61 -13.65 -2.28 -1.89
C ARG A 61 -12.55 -1.25 -2.16
N ILE A 62 -11.44 -1.65 -2.79
CA ILE A 62 -10.38 -0.73 -3.21
C ILE A 62 -10.81 0.02 -4.47
N ILE A 63 -11.44 -0.68 -5.42
CA ILE A 63 -11.85 -0.13 -6.72
C ILE A 63 -12.96 0.91 -6.56
N ASP A 64 -13.98 0.61 -5.76
CA ASP A 64 -15.11 1.52 -5.49
C ASP A 64 -14.81 2.54 -4.38
N ARG A 65 -13.64 2.42 -3.74
CA ARG A 65 -13.14 3.30 -2.67
C ARG A 65 -13.85 3.16 -1.33
N SER A 66 -14.76 2.22 -1.17
CA SER A 66 -15.49 2.04 0.09
C SER A 66 -14.56 1.75 1.26
N VAL A 67 -13.42 1.07 1.01
CA VAL A 67 -12.42 0.77 2.04
C VAL A 67 -11.93 2.02 2.77
N TYR A 68 -11.80 3.16 2.11
CA TYR A 68 -11.26 4.38 2.74
C TYR A 68 -12.19 5.04 3.75
N GLU A 69 -13.47 4.71 3.71
CA GLU A 69 -14.49 5.27 4.60
C GLU A 69 -14.83 4.34 5.77
N LEU A 70 -14.25 3.14 5.81
CA LEU A 70 -14.52 2.16 6.85
C LEU A 70 -13.92 2.59 8.19
N PRO A 71 -14.59 2.28 9.31
CA PRO A 71 -14.00 2.41 10.63
C PRO A 71 -12.90 1.36 10.84
N ALA A 72 -11.97 1.62 11.75
CA ALA A 72 -10.78 0.80 11.97
C ALA A 72 -11.09 -0.66 12.37
N ASP A 73 -12.20 -0.90 13.06
CA ASP A 73 -12.66 -2.21 13.48
C ASP A 73 -13.27 -3.07 12.36
N GLU A 74 -13.48 -2.48 11.19
CA GLU A 74 -13.91 -3.19 9.97
C GLU A 74 -12.76 -3.44 8.98
N ILE A 75 -11.53 -3.00 9.30
CA ILE A 75 -10.34 -3.23 8.49
C ILE A 75 -9.70 -4.55 8.93
N GLU A 76 -9.71 -5.52 8.03
CA GLU A 76 -9.03 -6.79 8.24
C GLU A 76 -7.53 -6.62 7.97
N SER A 77 -6.70 -7.12 8.88
CA SER A 77 -5.23 -7.11 8.78
C SER A 77 -4.66 -8.51 8.80
N SER A 78 -5.40 -9.47 8.28
CA SER A 78 -4.98 -10.87 8.17
C SER A 78 -3.76 -11.01 7.25
N GLY A 79 -3.08 -12.14 7.31
CA GLY A 79 -1.98 -12.46 6.39
C GLY A 79 -2.46 -12.70 4.93
N TYR A 80 -3.75 -12.51 4.64
CA TYR A 80 -4.23 -12.59 3.28
C TYR A 80 -3.85 -11.33 2.50
N VAL A 81 -3.29 -11.52 1.32
CA VAL A 81 -2.65 -10.45 0.54
C VAL A 81 -3.59 -9.28 0.17
N VAL A 82 -4.89 -9.54 0.00
CA VAL A 82 -5.87 -8.48 -0.30
C VAL A 82 -6.09 -7.62 0.92
N ASP A 83 -6.30 -8.24 2.09
CA ASP A 83 -6.52 -7.54 3.38
C ASP A 83 -5.29 -6.69 3.71
N THR A 84 -4.09 -7.23 3.52
CA THR A 84 -2.83 -6.49 3.71
C THR A 84 -2.78 -5.22 2.85
N LEU A 85 -3.14 -5.30 1.56
CA LEU A 85 -3.14 -4.13 0.69
C LEU A 85 -4.24 -3.14 1.06
N GLU A 86 -5.46 -3.61 1.34
CA GLU A 86 -6.58 -2.77 1.79
C GLU A 86 -6.22 -2.01 3.06
N ALA A 87 -5.72 -2.72 4.08
CA ALA A 87 -5.30 -2.14 5.34
C ALA A 87 -4.19 -1.09 5.16
N ALA A 88 -3.18 -1.40 4.34
CA ALA A 88 -2.09 -0.47 4.07
C ALA A 88 -2.57 0.81 3.35
N LEU A 89 -3.42 0.68 2.33
CA LEU A 89 -4.00 1.81 1.61
C LEU A 89 -4.93 2.63 2.50
N TRP A 90 -5.71 1.95 3.37
CA TRP A 90 -6.58 2.60 4.35
C TRP A 90 -5.78 3.43 5.35
N CYS A 91 -4.72 2.88 5.95
CA CYS A 91 -3.83 3.61 6.85
C CYS A 91 -3.24 4.83 6.15
N LEU A 92 -2.76 4.67 4.92
CA LEU A 92 -2.15 5.76 4.16
C LEU A 92 -3.15 6.85 3.79
N ALA A 93 -4.37 6.51 3.44
CA ALA A 93 -5.42 7.46 3.05
C ALA A 93 -5.97 8.28 4.23
N ASN A 94 -6.00 7.68 5.43
CA ASN A 94 -6.64 8.27 6.61
C ASN A 94 -5.66 8.95 7.57
N THR A 95 -4.37 9.04 7.22
CA THR A 95 -3.33 9.67 8.06
C THR A 95 -2.61 10.78 7.30
N ASN A 96 -1.95 11.66 8.05
CA ASN A 96 -1.34 12.88 7.48
C ASN A 96 0.19 12.92 7.63
N SER A 97 0.79 11.86 8.13
CA SER A 97 2.25 11.77 8.28
C SER A 97 2.73 10.33 8.19
N TYR A 98 4.02 10.16 7.86
CA TYR A 98 4.67 8.86 7.90
C TYR A 98 4.48 8.16 9.26
N ARG A 99 4.76 8.89 10.35
CA ARG A 99 4.64 8.38 11.73
C ARG A 99 3.23 7.88 12.03
N GLU A 100 2.22 8.68 11.73
CA GLU A 100 0.83 8.35 12.00
C GLU A 100 0.40 7.12 11.21
N CYS A 101 0.73 7.06 9.93
CA CYS A 101 0.45 5.92 9.06
C CYS A 101 1.00 4.61 9.64
N LEU A 102 2.27 4.60 10.04
CA LEU A 102 2.90 3.41 10.62
C LEU A 102 2.30 3.03 11.97
N LEU A 103 2.00 4.00 12.83
CA LEU A 103 1.37 3.74 14.12
C LEU A 103 -0.03 3.14 13.95
N TRP A 104 -0.80 3.59 12.98
CA TRP A 104 -2.08 2.98 12.68
C TRP A 104 -1.90 1.55 12.16
N ALA A 105 -1.01 1.33 11.22
CA ALA A 105 -0.75 0.01 10.64
C ALA A 105 -0.34 -1.04 11.70
N VAL A 106 0.60 -0.70 12.60
CA VAL A 106 1.06 -1.65 13.65
C VAL A 106 0.01 -1.90 14.74
N ASN A 107 -1.01 -1.05 14.86
CA ASN A 107 -2.07 -1.20 15.86
C ASN A 107 -3.33 -1.87 15.31
N LEU A 108 -3.39 -2.25 14.04
CA LEU A 108 -4.52 -3.04 13.50
C LEU A 108 -4.59 -4.44 14.10
N GLY A 109 -3.46 -5.01 14.50
CA GLY A 109 -3.40 -6.38 15.06
C GLY A 109 -3.07 -7.43 13.98
N GLU A 110 -3.25 -8.70 14.30
CA GLU A 110 -2.98 -9.86 13.42
C GLU A 110 -1.61 -9.79 12.71
N ASP A 111 -1.55 -9.69 11.39
CA ASP A 111 -0.32 -9.59 10.59
C ASP A 111 0.12 -8.12 10.39
N ALA A 112 0.09 -7.37 11.49
CA ALA A 112 0.34 -5.92 11.48
C ALA A 112 1.75 -5.52 11.01
N ASP A 113 2.75 -6.37 11.17
CA ASP A 113 4.11 -6.13 10.68
C ASP A 113 4.17 -6.14 9.15
N THR A 114 3.46 -7.06 8.49
CA THR A 114 3.32 -7.07 7.03
C THR A 114 2.55 -5.85 6.53
N VAL A 115 1.43 -5.52 7.17
CA VAL A 115 0.66 -4.30 6.83
C VAL A 115 1.53 -3.06 6.99
N ALA A 116 2.28 -2.94 8.10
CA ALA A 116 3.17 -1.81 8.33
C ALA A 116 4.32 -1.73 7.33
N ALA A 117 4.86 -2.86 6.89
CA ALA A 117 5.89 -2.88 5.85
C ALA A 117 5.35 -2.33 4.50
N VAL A 118 4.15 -2.75 4.10
CA VAL A 118 3.50 -2.28 2.87
C VAL A 118 3.11 -0.80 2.99
N ALA A 119 2.43 -0.41 4.06
CA ALA A 119 2.04 0.98 4.30
C ALA A 119 3.26 1.91 4.41
N GLY A 120 4.29 1.49 5.14
CA GLY A 120 5.52 2.25 5.34
C GLY A 120 6.31 2.48 4.06
N SER A 121 6.34 1.50 3.17
CA SER A 121 6.99 1.67 1.88
C SER A 121 6.30 2.72 1.01
N LEU A 122 4.96 2.70 0.91
CA LEU A 122 4.18 3.70 0.18
C LEU A 122 4.24 5.09 0.85
N ALA A 123 4.14 5.13 2.19
CA ALA A 123 4.28 6.37 2.96
C ALA A 123 5.67 7.00 2.78
N GLY A 124 6.72 6.18 2.76
CA GLY A 124 8.08 6.63 2.51
C GLY A 124 8.28 7.23 1.12
N LEU A 125 7.66 6.64 0.09
CA LEU A 125 7.66 7.19 -1.25
C LEU A 125 6.95 8.55 -1.34
N TYR A 126 5.87 8.73 -0.58
CA TYR A 126 5.08 9.97 -0.60
C TYR A 126 5.69 11.06 0.27
N TYR A 127 5.96 10.77 1.55
CA TYR A 127 6.45 11.74 2.53
C TYR A 127 7.97 11.97 2.48
N GLY A 128 8.72 11.05 1.90
CA GLY A 128 10.18 11.09 1.81
C GLY A 128 10.90 10.56 3.05
N TYR A 129 12.20 10.29 2.89
CA TYR A 129 13.05 9.73 3.93
C TYR A 129 13.12 10.59 5.20
N ASP A 130 13.17 11.91 5.05
CA ASP A 130 13.28 12.85 6.17
C ASP A 130 12.03 12.89 7.06
N SER A 131 10.92 12.32 6.60
CA SER A 131 9.68 12.19 7.39
C SER A 131 9.70 11.02 8.38
N ILE A 132 10.66 10.11 8.25
CA ILE A 132 10.82 8.96 9.13
C ILE A 132 11.34 9.44 10.49
N PRO A 133 10.70 9.08 11.62
CA PRO A 133 11.16 9.49 12.94
C PRO A 133 12.61 9.08 13.21
N HIS A 134 13.42 10.03 13.67
CA HIS A 134 14.84 9.81 13.92
C HIS A 134 15.09 8.69 14.94
N GLU A 135 14.23 8.57 15.96
CA GLU A 135 14.31 7.51 16.96
C GLU A 135 14.12 6.12 16.36
N TRP A 136 13.29 5.98 15.30
CA TRP A 136 13.12 4.71 14.61
C TRP A 136 14.35 4.35 13.76
N LEU A 137 14.90 5.36 13.07
CA LEU A 137 16.14 5.18 12.31
C LEU A 137 17.34 4.87 13.21
N ALA A 138 17.38 5.44 14.43
CA ALA A 138 18.43 5.16 15.40
C ALA A 138 18.35 3.74 15.99
N GLY A 139 17.13 3.21 16.14
CA GLY A 139 16.89 1.84 16.61
C GLY A 139 17.05 0.76 15.55
N LEU A 140 17.24 1.13 14.28
CA LEU A 140 17.31 0.18 13.17
C LEU A 140 18.64 -0.57 13.15
N ASN A 141 18.57 -1.88 13.32
CA ASN A 141 19.76 -2.75 13.21
C ASN A 141 20.30 -2.76 11.78
N ASN A 142 21.62 -2.76 11.65
CA ASN A 142 22.33 -2.81 10.36
C ASN A 142 21.96 -1.68 9.36
N LYS A 143 21.61 -0.50 9.87
CA LYS A 143 21.28 0.67 9.04
C LYS A 143 22.32 0.95 7.96
N GLU A 144 23.62 0.83 8.29
CA GLU A 144 24.73 1.05 7.33
C GLU A 144 24.65 0.09 6.13
N MET A 145 24.27 -1.17 6.37
CA MET A 145 24.10 -2.14 5.29
C MET A 145 22.94 -1.74 4.36
N ILE A 146 21.82 -1.30 4.94
CA ILE A 146 20.65 -0.84 4.17
C ILE A 146 21.03 0.36 3.30
N VAL A 147 21.67 1.37 3.88
CA VAL A 147 22.11 2.57 3.13
C VAL A 147 23.08 2.20 2.02
N ARG A 148 24.01 1.27 2.26
CA ARG A 148 24.96 0.81 1.23
C ARG A 148 24.31 0.10 0.05
N VAL A 149 23.20 -0.60 0.29
CA VAL A 149 22.49 -1.35 -0.76
C VAL A 149 21.50 -0.46 -1.52
N CYS A 150 20.88 0.51 -0.86
CA CYS A 150 19.84 1.36 -1.43
C CYS A 150 20.33 2.75 -1.89
N GLY A 151 21.50 3.17 -1.47
CA GLY A 151 22.14 4.44 -1.84
C GLY A 151 23.12 4.24 -2.95
#